data_1f5f8e3c7bca7356d1671bf545d14fb9
#
_entry.id   1f5f8e3c7bca7356d1671bf545d14fb9
#
_cell.length_a   1.000
_cell.length_b   1.000
_cell.length_c   1.000
_cell.angle_alpha   90.00
_cell.angle_beta   90.00
_cell.angle_gamma   90.00
#
_symmetry.space_group_name_H-M   'P 1'
#
loop_
_entity.id
_entity.type
_entity.pdbx_description
1 polymer ?
#
loop_
_entity_poly.entity_id
_entity_poly.type
_entity_poly.pdbx_seq_one_letter_code
_entity_poly.pdbx_strand_id
1 'polypeptide(L)'
;MKYFKLLVSACAIALICTACSKRQDAVVDSPTRELSDMKDSKFAVVYSQVMDRGCEMVNYDNEGKRLSSITMKDCVGFTSSTQSNNNIYFSSNRSNYHVSLNKKTGKVEPLSTKSLSKSTDDEGAFFINYYNGYILHDINVGFTEDGLVGELVYWKEDDNDKNQVKLDGELTTAIFEDRKIYAILSNDESVTVSSLDPKTHKEKRKEIDMDSVFFPDNNESLKSLNNKELLVAVNDNVDSKKNSMLVILDKKTLDTKRKIVMDDGFTIYKTNIDKDKVTIVSYEGDVKKFNRDLKEISSEKIPLNLKSEDEHLEEVKILDGKVFALVKMSDRDKDGIIGRIIEYNIESKDSKEISLKSDRDWEMTSLEVMK
;
A
#
# COMPACT_ATOMS: atom_id res chain seq x y z
N MET A 1 18.19 64.87 -1.40
CA MET A 1 16.90 64.16 -1.29
C MET A 1 16.76 62.94 -2.22
N LYS A 2 17.34 62.91 -3.42
CA LYS A 2 17.23 61.74 -4.34
C LYS A 2 17.95 60.48 -3.81
N TYR A 3 19.09 60.61 -3.18
CA TYR A 3 19.88 59.47 -2.66
C TYR A 3 19.26 58.82 -1.40
N PHE A 4 18.52 59.60 -0.60
CA PHE A 4 17.85 59.05 0.59
C PHE A 4 16.68 58.12 0.24
N LYS A 5 15.95 58.46 -0.83
CA LYS A 5 14.88 57.58 -1.33
C LYS A 5 15.40 56.25 -1.93
N LEU A 6 16.60 56.29 -2.54
CA LEU A 6 17.22 55.10 -3.11
C LEU A 6 17.71 54.15 -1.99
N LEU A 7 18.26 54.73 -0.91
CA LEU A 7 18.73 53.93 0.24
C LEU A 7 17.57 53.24 0.97
N VAL A 8 16.44 53.93 1.15
CA VAL A 8 15.25 53.36 1.80
C VAL A 8 14.64 52.26 0.95
N SER A 9 14.60 52.42 -0.40
CA SER A 9 14.14 51.37 -1.31
C SER A 9 15.04 50.13 -1.31
N ALA A 10 16.37 50.33 -1.27
CA ALA A 10 17.32 49.20 -1.22
C ALA A 10 17.23 48.45 0.12
N CYS A 11 17.04 49.13 1.24
CA CYS A 11 16.82 48.49 2.54
C CYS A 11 15.48 47.75 2.61
N ALA A 12 14.42 48.27 1.98
CA ALA A 12 13.12 47.60 1.93
C ALA A 12 13.17 46.32 1.08
N ILE A 13 13.89 46.32 -0.04
CA ILE A 13 14.09 45.13 -0.88
C ILE A 13 14.99 44.12 -0.15
N ALA A 14 16.02 44.55 0.57
CA ALA A 14 16.84 43.61 1.36
C ALA A 14 16.06 42.98 2.52
N LEU A 15 15.15 43.74 3.14
CA LEU A 15 14.25 43.18 4.21
C LEU A 15 13.21 42.19 3.66
N ILE A 16 12.72 42.40 2.45
CA ILE A 16 11.79 41.45 1.81
C ILE A 16 12.53 40.18 1.38
N CYS A 17 13.75 40.28 0.89
CA CYS A 17 14.57 39.11 0.54
C CYS A 17 15.04 38.33 1.76
N THR A 18 15.22 38.94 2.93
CA THR A 18 15.56 38.24 4.17
C THR A 18 14.33 37.61 4.85
N ALA A 19 13.13 38.11 4.59
CA ALA A 19 11.90 37.48 5.10
C ALA A 19 11.51 36.21 4.34
N CYS A 20 11.95 36.05 3.09
CA CYS A 20 11.75 34.80 2.32
C CYS A 20 12.82 33.72 2.56
N SER A 21 13.87 33.98 3.33
CA SER A 21 14.97 33.04 3.58
C SER A 21 15.06 32.51 5.01
N LYS A 22 14.08 32.78 5.86
CA LYS A 22 13.84 31.91 7.02
C LYS A 22 13.08 30.66 6.54
N ARG A 23 13.76 29.77 5.80
CA ARG A 23 13.50 28.36 6.05
C ARG A 23 13.65 28.21 7.56
N GLN A 24 12.54 28.05 8.24
CA GLN A 24 12.58 27.44 9.57
C GLN A 24 13.41 26.18 9.35
N ASP A 25 14.54 26.08 10.01
CA ASP A 25 15.29 24.85 10.10
C ASP A 25 14.26 23.79 10.42
N ALA A 26 14.08 22.88 9.49
CA ALA A 26 13.19 21.75 9.70
C ALA A 26 13.69 21.11 11.00
N VAL A 27 12.89 21.15 12.03
CA VAL A 27 13.18 20.42 13.25
C VAL A 27 13.33 19.00 12.77
N VAL A 28 14.57 18.52 12.72
CA VAL A 28 14.88 17.13 12.36
C VAL A 28 14.09 16.32 13.36
N ASP A 29 13.06 15.68 12.88
CA ASP A 29 12.21 14.86 13.73
C ASP A 29 13.10 13.82 14.41
N SER A 30 13.01 13.74 15.72
CA SER A 30 13.73 12.72 16.47
C SER A 30 13.52 11.36 15.80
N PRO A 31 14.58 10.63 15.44
CA PRO A 31 14.49 9.44 14.59
C PRO A 31 13.68 8.29 15.21
N THR A 32 13.28 8.43 16.48
CA THR A 32 12.59 7.37 17.19
C THR A 32 11.37 7.94 17.90
N ARG A 33 10.18 7.43 17.55
CA ARG A 33 8.90 7.79 18.16
C ARG A 33 8.18 6.53 18.57
N GLU A 34 7.37 6.63 19.59
CA GLU A 34 6.64 5.49 20.13
C GLU A 34 5.16 5.83 20.25
N LEU A 35 4.31 4.95 19.71
CA LEU A 35 2.92 4.88 20.05
C LEU A 35 2.78 4.22 21.42
N SER A 36 2.02 4.80 22.32
CA SER A 36 1.69 4.17 23.60
C SER A 36 0.50 3.22 23.47
N ASP A 37 0.24 2.49 24.54
CA ASP A 37 -0.99 1.65 24.69
C ASP A 37 -1.16 0.56 23.60
N MET A 38 -0.05 0.06 23.05
CA MET A 38 -0.06 -0.96 21.98
C MET A 38 -0.79 -2.25 22.39
N LYS A 39 -0.87 -2.56 23.70
CA LYS A 39 -1.60 -3.75 24.17
C LYS A 39 -3.10 -3.69 23.85
N ASP A 40 -3.66 -2.48 23.90
CA ASP A 40 -5.09 -2.23 23.73
C ASP A 40 -5.40 -1.81 22.29
N SER A 41 -4.35 -1.64 21.48
CA SER A 41 -4.46 -1.24 20.08
C SER A 41 -5.06 -2.35 19.24
N LYS A 42 -6.14 -2.04 18.53
CA LYS A 42 -6.77 -2.91 17.54
C LYS A 42 -6.50 -2.45 16.12
N PHE A 43 -6.40 -1.14 15.91
CA PHE A 43 -6.21 -0.55 14.60
C PHE A 43 -5.11 0.50 14.62
N ALA A 44 -4.33 0.56 13.55
CA ALA A 44 -3.50 1.72 13.22
C ALA A 44 -4.02 2.33 11.93
N VAL A 45 -4.38 3.62 11.98
CA VAL A 45 -4.86 4.37 10.82
C VAL A 45 -3.88 5.48 10.53
N VAL A 46 -3.51 5.64 9.27
CA VAL A 46 -2.66 6.74 8.83
C VAL A 46 -3.53 7.82 8.19
N TYR A 47 -3.27 9.04 8.60
CA TYR A 47 -3.84 10.26 8.05
C TYR A 47 -2.74 11.04 7.36
N SER A 48 -3.01 11.58 6.17
CA SER A 48 -2.02 12.32 5.39
C SER A 48 -2.62 13.57 4.79
N GLN A 49 -1.76 14.56 4.57
CA GLN A 49 -2.09 15.67 3.69
C GLN A 49 -1.83 15.24 2.24
N VAL A 50 -2.83 15.41 1.37
CA VAL A 50 -2.75 14.90 -0.01
C VAL A 50 -1.71 15.63 -0.83
N MET A 51 -1.55 16.95 -0.63
CA MET A 51 -0.69 17.82 -1.44
C MET A 51 0.54 18.34 -0.67
N ASP A 52 0.55 18.22 0.65
CA ASP A 52 1.58 18.75 1.52
C ASP A 52 2.29 17.64 2.30
N ARG A 53 3.39 18.02 2.98
CA ARG A 53 4.07 17.12 3.91
C ARG A 53 3.32 17.08 5.23
N GLY A 54 3.15 15.92 5.75
CA GLY A 54 2.58 15.64 7.06
C GLY A 54 1.72 14.39 7.04
N CYS A 55 2.07 13.44 7.93
CA CYS A 55 1.25 12.28 8.23
C CYS A 55 1.05 12.16 9.72
N GLU A 56 -0.07 11.61 10.12
CA GLU A 56 -0.32 11.21 11.50
C GLU A 56 -0.71 9.74 11.53
N MET A 57 0.01 8.95 12.28
CA MET A 57 -0.37 7.56 12.58
C MET A 57 -1.07 7.55 13.92
N VAL A 58 -2.28 7.01 13.96
CA VAL A 58 -3.12 6.95 15.15
C VAL A 58 -3.47 5.51 15.43
N ASN A 59 -3.28 5.06 16.67
CA ASN A 59 -3.79 3.77 17.10
C ASN A 59 -5.12 3.93 17.84
N TYR A 60 -6.01 2.96 17.58
CA TYR A 60 -7.35 2.90 18.14
C TYR A 60 -7.59 1.56 18.83
N ASP A 61 -8.42 1.58 19.87
CA ASP A 61 -8.92 0.36 20.48
C ASP A 61 -10.04 -0.28 19.65
N ASN A 62 -10.60 -1.36 20.18
CA ASN A 62 -11.68 -2.11 19.54
C ASN A 62 -13.01 -1.32 19.44
N GLU A 63 -13.16 -0.22 20.13
CA GLU A 63 -14.36 0.64 20.11
C GLU A 63 -14.14 1.92 19.27
N GLY A 64 -12.96 2.07 18.63
CA GLY A 64 -12.60 3.26 17.89
C GLY A 64 -12.17 4.44 18.74
N LYS A 65 -11.86 4.21 20.02
CA LYS A 65 -11.28 5.23 20.87
C LYS A 65 -9.81 5.41 20.53
N ARG A 66 -9.44 6.65 20.26
CA ARG A 66 -8.03 7.03 20.04
C ARG A 66 -7.22 6.79 21.31
N LEU A 67 -6.16 6.01 21.20
CA LEU A 67 -5.23 5.68 22.28
C LEU A 67 -4.03 6.62 22.26
N SER A 68 -3.30 6.67 21.15
CA SER A 68 -2.15 7.54 20.99
C SER A 68 -1.92 7.88 19.51
N SER A 69 -1.04 8.85 19.22
CA SER A 69 -0.67 9.18 17.87
C SER A 69 0.75 9.69 17.73
N ILE A 70 1.29 9.58 16.52
CA ILE A 70 2.57 10.14 16.10
C ILE A 70 2.35 11.01 14.88
N THR A 71 2.82 12.25 14.90
CA THR A 71 2.88 13.12 13.74
C THR A 71 4.27 13.08 13.12
N MET A 72 4.34 12.82 11.81
CA MET A 72 5.54 12.78 11.00
C MET A 72 5.50 13.92 9.98
N LYS A 73 6.36 14.92 10.14
CA LYS A 73 6.31 16.17 9.34
C LYS A 73 6.86 15.99 7.92
N ASP A 74 7.83 15.10 7.74
CA ASP A 74 8.50 14.89 6.45
C ASP A 74 7.83 13.82 5.59
N CYS A 75 6.85 13.12 6.12
CA CYS A 75 6.04 12.15 5.40
C CYS A 75 5.19 12.82 4.32
N VAL A 76 5.11 12.19 3.15
CA VAL A 76 4.18 12.58 2.08
C VAL A 76 3.34 11.34 1.75
N GLY A 77 2.24 11.16 2.46
CA GLY A 77 1.28 10.07 2.25
C GLY A 77 1.90 8.67 2.28
N PHE A 78 1.40 7.79 3.09
CA PHE A 78 1.70 6.38 2.96
C PHE A 78 0.63 5.73 2.08
N THR A 79 1.03 5.27 0.92
CA THR A 79 0.13 4.71 -0.09
C THR A 79 0.15 3.19 -0.16
N SER A 80 1.12 2.56 0.51
CA SER A 80 1.21 1.11 0.59
C SER A 80 1.66 0.69 1.98
N SER A 81 1.07 -0.39 2.48
CA SER A 81 1.42 -0.97 3.76
C SER A 81 1.36 -2.49 3.72
N THR A 82 2.16 -3.11 4.58
CA THR A 82 2.16 -4.56 4.79
C THR A 82 2.55 -4.88 6.23
N GLN A 83 2.22 -6.07 6.68
CA GLN A 83 2.55 -6.46 8.04
C GLN A 83 3.13 -7.87 8.16
N SER A 84 4.10 -7.99 9.06
CA SER A 84 4.60 -9.25 9.60
C SER A 84 3.93 -9.57 10.95
N ASN A 85 4.43 -10.60 11.62
CA ASN A 85 4.02 -10.88 13.00
C ASN A 85 4.44 -9.76 13.97
N ASN A 86 5.59 -9.13 13.75
CA ASN A 86 6.21 -8.19 14.68
C ASN A 86 6.05 -6.73 14.28
N ASN A 87 6.02 -6.45 12.98
CA ASN A 87 6.08 -5.09 12.47
C ASN A 87 5.02 -4.82 11.41
N ILE A 88 4.67 -3.55 11.26
CA ILE A 88 3.96 -3.01 10.12
C ILE A 88 4.91 -2.10 9.37
N TYR A 89 4.90 -2.20 8.06
CA TYR A 89 5.75 -1.42 7.16
C TYR A 89 4.88 -0.52 6.30
N PHE A 90 5.28 0.73 6.16
CA PHE A 90 4.58 1.73 5.37
C PHE A 90 5.54 2.35 4.36
N SER A 91 5.08 2.53 3.14
CA SER A 91 5.83 3.21 2.09
C SER A 91 5.05 4.35 1.46
N SER A 92 5.77 5.36 0.99
CA SER A 92 5.25 6.50 0.25
C SER A 92 5.65 6.39 -1.22
N ASN A 93 4.72 6.64 -2.12
CA ASN A 93 5.02 6.72 -3.56
C ASN A 93 5.54 8.10 -4.00
N ARG A 94 5.57 9.08 -3.08
CA ARG A 94 5.94 10.48 -3.35
C ARG A 94 7.22 10.94 -2.66
N SER A 95 7.79 10.13 -1.80
CA SER A 95 9.01 10.48 -1.07
C SER A 95 9.76 9.22 -0.64
N ASN A 96 11.04 9.38 -0.35
CA ASN A 96 11.86 8.32 0.24
C ASN A 96 11.63 8.12 1.75
N TYR A 97 10.55 8.68 2.29
CA TYR A 97 10.18 8.54 3.69
C TYR A 97 9.31 7.30 3.91
N HIS A 98 9.93 6.22 4.30
CA HIS A 98 9.30 4.95 4.62
C HIS A 98 9.56 4.61 6.07
N VAL A 99 8.62 3.91 6.73
CA VAL A 99 8.74 3.59 8.15
C VAL A 99 8.30 2.17 8.48
N SER A 100 8.83 1.66 9.59
CA SER A 100 8.30 0.47 10.25
C SER A 100 7.74 0.83 11.62
N LEU A 101 6.62 0.21 12.00
CA LEU A 101 6.03 0.27 13.33
C LEU A 101 6.15 -1.10 14.00
N ASN A 102 6.86 -1.16 15.12
CA ASN A 102 6.89 -2.38 15.92
C ASN A 102 5.60 -2.54 16.72
N LYS A 103 4.87 -3.61 16.49
CA LYS A 103 3.53 -3.86 17.09
C LYS A 103 3.56 -4.02 18.60
N LYS A 104 4.67 -4.49 19.16
CA LYS A 104 4.80 -4.74 20.60
C LYS A 104 5.18 -3.49 21.38
N THR A 105 6.12 -2.71 20.83
CA THR A 105 6.69 -1.55 21.53
C THR A 105 6.08 -0.23 21.11
N GLY A 106 5.40 -0.18 19.94
CA GLY A 106 4.93 1.07 19.35
C GLY A 106 6.02 1.91 18.69
N LYS A 107 7.27 1.42 18.67
CA LYS A 107 8.40 2.14 18.10
C LYS A 107 8.25 2.29 16.60
N VAL A 108 8.35 3.53 16.10
CA VAL A 108 8.36 3.86 14.68
C VAL A 108 9.78 4.20 14.27
N GLU A 109 10.31 3.51 13.28
CA GLU A 109 11.67 3.67 12.77
C GLU A 109 11.66 3.90 11.25
N PRO A 110 12.53 4.79 10.74
CA PRO A 110 12.66 4.98 9.31
C PRO A 110 13.24 3.71 8.66
N LEU A 111 12.70 3.38 7.47
CA LEU A 111 13.27 2.36 6.60
C LEU A 111 14.19 3.05 5.60
N SER A 112 15.48 2.82 5.73
CA SER A 112 16.46 3.33 4.76
C SER A 112 16.54 2.36 3.58
N THR A 113 16.09 2.78 2.42
CA THR A 113 16.34 2.12 1.13
C THR A 113 17.11 3.11 0.26
N LYS A 114 18.14 2.62 -0.43
CA LYS A 114 18.94 3.44 -1.34
C LYS A 114 18.92 2.78 -2.70
N SER A 115 18.62 3.57 -3.72
CA SER A 115 18.72 3.11 -5.10
C SER A 115 20.15 2.73 -5.49
N LEU A 116 20.28 1.75 -6.40
CA LEU A 116 21.52 1.46 -7.12
C LEU A 116 21.79 2.46 -8.25
N SER A 117 20.73 3.04 -8.80
CA SER A 117 20.85 4.17 -9.71
C SER A 117 21.15 5.40 -8.85
N LYS A 118 22.06 6.24 -9.30
CA LYS A 118 22.41 7.51 -8.65
C LYS A 118 21.28 8.53 -8.83
N SER A 119 20.06 8.19 -8.46
CA SER A 119 18.91 9.06 -8.58
C SER A 119 18.77 9.97 -7.36
N THR A 120 17.93 10.94 -7.50
CA THR A 120 17.73 12.06 -6.58
C THR A 120 17.09 11.59 -5.25
N ASP A 121 17.22 12.41 -4.22
CA ASP A 121 16.76 12.11 -2.84
C ASP A 121 15.23 11.94 -2.66
N ASP A 122 14.44 11.98 -3.72
CA ASP A 122 12.96 11.95 -3.67
C ASP A 122 12.33 10.67 -4.25
N GLU A 123 13.02 9.54 -4.15
CA GLU A 123 12.54 8.26 -4.66
C GLU A 123 11.40 7.70 -3.81
N GLY A 124 10.19 7.66 -4.38
CA GLY A 124 9.05 6.99 -3.77
C GLY A 124 9.07 5.48 -4.02
N ALA A 125 8.11 4.79 -3.41
CA ALA A 125 7.88 3.37 -3.63
C ALA A 125 6.39 3.12 -3.86
N PHE A 126 6.04 2.40 -4.92
CA PHE A 126 4.65 2.08 -5.21
C PHE A 126 4.13 0.96 -4.31
N PHE A 127 5.00 0.04 -3.89
CA PHE A 127 4.58 -1.01 -2.97
C PHE A 127 5.65 -1.35 -1.93
N ILE A 128 5.17 -1.90 -0.82
CA ILE A 128 5.94 -2.66 0.14
C ILE A 128 5.17 -3.95 0.45
N ASN A 129 5.82 -5.09 0.39
CA ASN A 129 5.18 -6.39 0.63
C ASN A 129 5.97 -7.22 1.63
N TYR A 130 5.29 -7.93 2.52
CA TYR A 130 5.87 -8.93 3.39
C TYR A 130 5.41 -10.32 2.94
N TYR A 131 6.36 -11.17 2.61
CA TYR A 131 6.06 -12.51 2.15
C TYR A 131 7.09 -13.53 2.63
N ASN A 132 6.65 -14.57 3.32
CA ASN A 132 7.51 -15.67 3.81
C ASN A 132 8.77 -15.21 4.59
N GLY A 133 8.64 -14.19 5.43
CA GLY A 133 9.74 -13.67 6.23
C GLY A 133 10.64 -12.67 5.49
N TYR A 134 10.30 -12.30 4.26
CA TYR A 134 11.00 -11.29 3.48
C TYR A 134 10.14 -10.05 3.29
N ILE A 135 10.78 -8.91 3.40
CA ILE A 135 10.24 -7.62 2.98
C ILE A 135 10.74 -7.35 1.56
N LEU A 136 9.82 -6.97 0.69
CA LEU A 136 10.08 -6.58 -0.68
C LEU A 136 9.55 -5.16 -0.87
N HIS A 137 10.39 -4.28 -1.38
CA HIS A 137 10.10 -2.87 -1.51
C HIS A 137 10.63 -2.39 -2.84
N ASP A 138 9.80 -1.81 -3.69
CA ASP A 138 10.25 -1.20 -4.93
C ASP A 138 10.89 0.17 -4.68
N ILE A 139 11.68 0.61 -5.62
CA ILE A 139 12.16 1.98 -5.70
C ILE A 139 11.71 2.52 -7.05
N ASN A 140 10.91 3.57 -7.02
CA ASN A 140 10.49 4.26 -8.22
C ASN A 140 11.62 5.17 -8.71
N VAL A 141 12.35 4.71 -9.69
CA VAL A 141 13.44 5.48 -10.32
C VAL A 141 12.96 6.30 -11.52
N GLY A 142 11.68 6.22 -11.86
CA GLY A 142 11.11 6.93 -13.00
C GLY A 142 11.57 6.40 -14.35
N PHE A 143 11.51 7.27 -15.36
CA PHE A 143 11.98 6.96 -16.71
C PHE A 143 13.49 7.12 -16.79
N THR A 144 14.18 6.11 -17.29
CA THR A 144 15.59 6.14 -17.64
C THR A 144 15.77 6.24 -19.15
N GLU A 145 17.01 6.42 -19.64
CA GLU A 145 17.32 6.36 -21.07
C GLU A 145 16.95 4.99 -21.70
N ASP A 146 16.93 3.94 -20.89
CA ASP A 146 16.59 2.57 -21.30
C ASP A 146 15.07 2.27 -21.15
N GLY A 147 14.23 3.25 -20.80
CA GLY A 147 12.81 3.11 -20.55
C GLY A 147 12.46 2.98 -19.07
N LEU A 148 11.33 2.32 -18.78
CA LEU A 148 10.89 2.04 -17.41
C LEU A 148 11.74 0.92 -16.79
N VAL A 149 12.34 1.21 -15.65
CA VAL A 149 13.16 0.26 -14.89
C VAL A 149 12.61 0.17 -13.48
N GLY A 150 12.27 -1.04 -13.05
CA GLY A 150 11.93 -1.35 -11.66
C GLY A 150 13.18 -1.70 -10.86
N GLU A 151 13.37 -1.09 -9.72
CA GLU A 151 14.36 -1.52 -8.74
C GLU A 151 13.65 -2.15 -7.55
N LEU A 152 14.03 -3.38 -7.20
CA LEU A 152 13.50 -4.09 -6.05
C LEU A 152 14.56 -4.25 -4.99
N VAL A 153 14.29 -3.74 -3.80
CA VAL A 153 15.05 -4.01 -2.58
C VAL A 153 14.34 -5.10 -1.81
N TYR A 154 15.08 -6.11 -1.35
CA TYR A 154 14.50 -7.17 -0.54
C TYR A 154 15.46 -7.60 0.56
N TRP A 155 14.91 -7.96 1.70
CA TRP A 155 15.68 -8.45 2.85
C TRP A 155 14.83 -9.39 3.69
N LYS A 156 15.49 -10.24 4.45
CA LYS A 156 14.82 -11.04 5.47
C LYS A 156 14.52 -10.15 6.67
N GLU A 157 13.34 -10.26 7.28
CA GLU A 157 12.88 -9.35 8.33
C GLU A 157 13.88 -9.22 9.51
N ASP A 158 14.49 -10.32 9.90
CA ASP A 158 15.46 -10.35 11.01
C ASP A 158 16.90 -10.07 10.58
N ASP A 159 17.12 -9.70 9.31
CA ASP A 159 18.45 -9.44 8.75
C ASP A 159 18.54 -7.96 8.32
N ASN A 160 19.72 -7.38 8.58
CA ASN A 160 19.98 -6.00 8.16
C ASN A 160 20.57 -5.93 6.74
N ASP A 161 20.93 -7.07 6.16
CA ASP A 161 21.52 -7.13 4.83
C ASP A 161 20.45 -7.01 3.75
N LYS A 162 20.37 -5.83 3.15
CA LYS A 162 19.47 -5.54 2.05
C LYS A 162 20.12 -5.92 0.73
N ASN A 163 19.39 -6.69 -0.05
CA ASN A 163 19.75 -7.05 -1.41
C ASN A 163 18.93 -6.23 -2.40
N GLN A 164 19.45 -6.05 -3.60
CA GLN A 164 18.80 -5.24 -4.60
C GLN A 164 18.96 -5.88 -5.99
N VAL A 165 17.91 -5.79 -6.80
CA VAL A 165 17.90 -6.24 -8.19
C VAL A 165 17.21 -5.22 -9.08
N LYS A 166 17.70 -5.09 -10.31
CA LYS A 166 17.02 -4.33 -11.37
C LYS A 166 16.19 -5.29 -12.21
N LEU A 167 14.99 -4.83 -12.53
CA LEU A 167 14.04 -5.51 -13.40
C LEU A 167 13.69 -4.52 -14.53
N ASP A 168 13.59 -5.04 -15.74
CA ASP A 168 13.26 -4.25 -16.90
C ASP A 168 11.75 -4.16 -17.05
N GLY A 169 11.18 -2.97 -16.89
CA GLY A 169 9.76 -2.67 -16.81
C GLY A 169 9.36 -2.06 -15.45
N GLU A 170 8.19 -1.46 -15.41
CA GLU A 170 7.60 -0.95 -14.17
C GLU A 170 7.19 -2.09 -13.25
N LEU A 171 7.69 -2.06 -12.03
CA LEU A 171 7.45 -3.11 -11.06
C LEU A 171 6.12 -2.86 -10.32
N THR A 172 5.11 -3.66 -10.60
CA THR A 172 3.79 -3.54 -9.96
C THR A 172 3.76 -4.20 -8.58
N THR A 173 4.27 -5.42 -8.46
CA THR A 173 4.33 -6.17 -7.19
C THR A 173 5.33 -7.30 -7.28
N ALA A 174 5.79 -7.79 -6.12
CA ALA A 174 6.65 -8.95 -6.04
C ALA A 174 6.43 -9.78 -4.77
N ILE A 175 6.72 -11.08 -4.85
CA ILE A 175 6.77 -12.00 -3.71
C ILE A 175 8.09 -12.79 -3.72
N PHE A 176 8.57 -13.18 -2.54
CA PHE A 176 9.74 -14.03 -2.41
C PHE A 176 9.32 -15.43 -1.96
N GLU A 177 9.52 -16.43 -2.79
CA GLU A 177 9.15 -17.80 -2.48
C GLU A 177 10.07 -18.81 -3.18
N ASP A 178 10.33 -19.93 -2.54
CA ASP A 178 11.17 -21.02 -3.09
C ASP A 178 12.55 -20.52 -3.58
N ARG A 179 13.14 -19.54 -2.89
CA ARG A 179 14.41 -18.87 -3.22
C ARG A 179 14.37 -18.09 -4.53
N LYS A 180 13.19 -17.72 -4.98
CA LYS A 180 12.95 -16.92 -6.17
C LYS A 180 12.13 -15.69 -5.84
N ILE A 181 12.33 -14.68 -6.63
CA ILE A 181 11.46 -13.52 -6.69
C ILE A 181 10.51 -13.75 -7.88
N TYR A 182 9.21 -13.72 -7.60
CA TYR A 182 8.19 -13.63 -8.62
C TYR A 182 7.68 -12.20 -8.62
N ALA A 183 7.64 -11.58 -9.80
CA ALA A 183 7.27 -10.18 -9.95
C ALA A 183 6.29 -10.01 -11.12
N ILE A 184 5.41 -9.02 -10.99
CA ILE A 184 4.62 -8.50 -12.10
C ILE A 184 5.29 -7.22 -12.58
N LEU A 185 5.56 -7.17 -13.86
CA LEU A 185 6.14 -6.03 -14.54
C LEU A 185 5.15 -5.56 -15.60
N SER A 186 4.92 -4.26 -15.67
CA SER A 186 4.11 -3.65 -16.72
C SER A 186 4.97 -2.74 -17.59
N ASN A 187 4.56 -2.60 -18.83
CA ASN A 187 4.97 -1.55 -19.74
C ASN A 187 3.73 -1.05 -20.47
N ASP A 188 3.87 -0.07 -21.34
CA ASP A 188 2.73 0.58 -22.00
C ASP A 188 1.84 -0.39 -22.83
N GLU A 189 2.36 -1.55 -23.19
CA GLU A 189 1.71 -2.47 -24.14
C GLU A 189 1.43 -3.86 -23.55
N SER A 190 2.14 -4.27 -22.49
CA SER A 190 2.05 -5.64 -21.99
C SER A 190 2.27 -5.78 -20.49
N VAL A 191 1.75 -6.87 -19.95
CA VAL A 191 1.98 -7.32 -18.59
C VAL A 191 2.81 -8.59 -18.60
N THR A 192 3.90 -8.57 -17.88
CA THR A 192 4.85 -9.68 -17.82
C THR A 192 4.96 -10.21 -16.40
N VAL A 193 4.93 -11.52 -16.23
CA VAL A 193 5.34 -12.17 -14.99
C VAL A 193 6.78 -12.64 -15.11
N SER A 194 7.58 -12.26 -14.13
CA SER A 194 8.99 -12.64 -14.02
C SER A 194 9.21 -13.63 -12.89
N SER A 195 10.16 -14.55 -13.08
CA SER A 195 10.70 -15.42 -12.03
C SER A 195 12.22 -15.28 -12.04
N LEU A 196 12.77 -14.62 -11.06
CA LEU A 196 14.17 -14.31 -10.90
C LEU A 196 14.79 -15.15 -9.77
N ASP A 197 15.90 -15.81 -10.05
CA ASP A 197 16.76 -16.36 -9.01
C ASP A 197 17.77 -15.27 -8.57
N PRO A 198 17.65 -14.72 -7.36
CA PRO A 198 18.46 -13.58 -6.95
C PRO A 198 19.95 -13.92 -6.72
N LYS A 199 20.31 -15.22 -6.61
CA LYS A 199 21.70 -15.65 -6.46
C LYS A 199 22.43 -15.78 -7.78
N THR A 200 21.73 -16.28 -8.80
CA THR A 200 22.33 -16.57 -10.11
C THR A 200 21.99 -15.51 -11.14
N HIS A 201 21.10 -14.59 -10.81
CA HIS A 201 20.53 -13.57 -11.70
C HIS A 201 19.87 -14.18 -12.96
N LYS A 202 19.50 -15.46 -12.89
CA LYS A 202 18.75 -16.10 -13.98
C LYS A 202 17.30 -15.70 -13.88
N GLU A 203 16.82 -15.04 -14.92
CA GLU A 203 15.45 -14.60 -15.04
C GLU A 203 14.72 -15.39 -16.11
N LYS A 204 13.46 -15.67 -15.86
CA LYS A 204 12.49 -16.17 -16.83
C LYS A 204 11.31 -15.21 -16.84
N ARG A 205 10.87 -14.82 -18.02
CA ARG A 205 9.72 -13.93 -18.23
C ARG A 205 8.66 -14.60 -19.07
N LYS A 206 7.44 -14.25 -18.84
CA LYS A 206 6.29 -14.65 -19.64
C LYS A 206 5.27 -13.53 -19.65
N GLU A 207 4.90 -13.11 -20.84
CA GLU A 207 3.80 -12.18 -21.04
C GLU A 207 2.47 -12.86 -20.70
N ILE A 208 1.60 -12.12 -20.01
CA ILE A 208 0.21 -12.52 -19.80
C ILE A 208 -0.58 -11.94 -20.96
N ASP A 209 -1.16 -12.83 -21.76
CA ASP A 209 -2.02 -12.46 -22.89
C ASP A 209 -3.31 -11.79 -22.37
N MET A 210 -3.28 -10.45 -22.32
CA MET A 210 -4.35 -9.58 -21.87
C MET A 210 -4.21 -8.21 -22.52
N ASP A 211 -5.31 -7.70 -23.09
CA ASP A 211 -5.28 -6.49 -23.92
C ASP A 211 -5.15 -5.19 -23.14
N SER A 212 -5.72 -5.11 -21.95
CA SER A 212 -5.66 -3.91 -21.10
C SER A 212 -6.04 -4.30 -19.69
N VAL A 213 -5.14 -4.09 -18.75
CA VAL A 213 -5.38 -4.46 -17.35
C VAL A 213 -4.95 -3.35 -16.41
N PHE A 214 -5.67 -3.23 -15.30
CA PHE A 214 -5.15 -2.60 -14.12
C PHE A 214 -5.12 -3.60 -12.96
N PHE A 215 -4.18 -3.41 -12.06
CA PHE A 215 -4.06 -4.31 -10.93
C PHE A 215 -4.86 -3.79 -9.75
N PRO A 216 -5.49 -4.70 -8.95
CA PRO A 216 -5.96 -4.35 -7.62
C PRO A 216 -4.79 -3.79 -6.81
N ASP A 217 -5.05 -3.31 -5.61
CA ASP A 217 -4.01 -2.78 -4.71
C ASP A 217 -2.71 -3.58 -4.84
N ASN A 218 -1.61 -2.88 -5.11
CA ASN A 218 -0.33 -3.41 -5.61
C ASN A 218 0.19 -4.64 -4.85
N ASN A 219 -0.05 -4.72 -3.53
CA ASN A 219 0.38 -5.85 -2.71
C ASN A 219 -0.46 -7.12 -2.91
N GLU A 220 -1.60 -7.02 -3.56
CA GLU A 220 -2.61 -8.07 -3.60
C GLU A 220 -2.73 -8.78 -4.94
N SER A 221 -2.06 -8.24 -5.97
CA SER A 221 -2.17 -8.74 -7.33
C SER A 221 -1.47 -10.07 -7.56
N LEU A 222 -0.45 -10.40 -6.76
CA LEU A 222 0.34 -11.63 -6.91
C LEU A 222 0.41 -12.39 -5.59
N LYS A 223 0.03 -13.65 -5.61
CA LYS A 223 0.09 -14.57 -4.46
C LYS A 223 0.57 -15.94 -4.89
N SER A 224 1.15 -16.68 -3.97
CA SER A 224 1.37 -18.11 -4.16
C SER A 224 0.10 -18.87 -3.82
N LEU A 225 -0.50 -19.52 -4.81
CA LEU A 225 -1.69 -20.36 -4.59
C LEU A 225 -1.32 -21.66 -3.90
N ASN A 226 -0.21 -22.27 -4.30
CA ASN A 226 0.35 -23.49 -3.73
C ASN A 226 1.82 -23.64 -4.18
N ASN A 227 2.47 -24.76 -3.85
CA ASN A 227 3.86 -25.03 -4.20
C ASN A 227 4.15 -25.10 -5.74
N LYS A 228 3.14 -25.13 -6.60
CA LYS A 228 3.27 -25.24 -8.05
C LYS A 228 2.65 -24.09 -8.82
N GLU A 229 1.82 -23.29 -8.18
CA GLU A 229 0.97 -22.32 -8.87
C GLU A 229 1.01 -20.95 -8.20
N LEU A 230 1.03 -19.92 -9.05
CA LEU A 230 0.81 -18.53 -8.68
C LEU A 230 -0.64 -18.15 -9.02
N LEU A 231 -1.18 -17.25 -8.24
CA LEU A 231 -2.43 -16.56 -8.52
C LEU A 231 -2.09 -15.10 -8.82
N VAL A 232 -2.55 -14.63 -9.96
CA VAL A 232 -2.50 -13.22 -10.35
C VAL A 232 -3.92 -12.70 -10.44
N ALA A 233 -4.24 -11.67 -9.67
CA ALA A 233 -5.51 -10.97 -9.74
C ALA A 233 -5.38 -9.76 -10.65
N VAL A 234 -6.31 -9.60 -11.58
CA VAL A 234 -6.31 -8.51 -12.55
C VAL A 234 -7.72 -8.01 -12.78
N ASN A 235 -7.83 -6.74 -13.11
CA ASN A 235 -9.05 -6.09 -13.54
C ASN A 235 -8.88 -5.68 -15.01
N ASP A 236 -9.78 -6.14 -15.86
CA ASP A 236 -9.78 -5.78 -17.28
C ASP A 236 -10.56 -4.48 -17.48
N ASN A 237 -10.00 -3.62 -18.33
CA ASN A 237 -10.57 -2.30 -18.64
C ASN A 237 -11.23 -2.23 -20.03
N VAL A 238 -11.26 -3.36 -20.75
CA VAL A 238 -11.76 -3.38 -22.13
C VAL A 238 -13.27 -3.10 -22.16
N ASP A 239 -13.63 -2.10 -22.94
CA ASP A 239 -14.99 -1.76 -23.37
C ASP A 239 -16.05 -1.57 -22.28
N SER A 240 -15.74 -0.87 -21.20
CA SER A 240 -16.70 -0.56 -20.13
C SER A 240 -17.34 -1.77 -19.43
N LYS A 241 -17.01 -2.98 -19.82
CA LYS A 241 -17.33 -4.20 -19.10
C LYS A 241 -16.12 -4.53 -18.23
N LYS A 242 -16.17 -4.15 -16.98
CA LYS A 242 -15.13 -4.45 -15.98
C LYS A 242 -15.17 -5.95 -15.68
N ASN A 243 -14.40 -6.72 -16.41
CA ASN A 243 -14.26 -8.16 -16.18
C ASN A 243 -12.99 -8.41 -15.38
N SER A 244 -13.12 -8.52 -14.08
CA SER A 244 -12.03 -8.96 -13.24
C SER A 244 -11.78 -10.45 -13.40
N MET A 245 -10.54 -10.88 -13.25
CA MET A 245 -10.21 -12.29 -13.34
C MET A 245 -9.05 -12.70 -12.43
N LEU A 246 -9.02 -13.99 -12.12
CA LEU A 246 -7.88 -14.66 -11.53
C LEU A 246 -7.17 -15.45 -12.61
N VAL A 247 -5.90 -15.19 -12.78
CA VAL A 247 -5.03 -15.93 -13.71
C VAL A 247 -4.14 -16.86 -12.90
N ILE A 248 -4.19 -18.14 -13.20
CA ILE A 248 -3.38 -19.16 -12.54
C ILE A 248 -2.21 -19.53 -13.43
N LEU A 249 -1.01 -19.36 -12.91
CA LEU A 249 0.23 -19.62 -13.61
C LEU A 249 0.98 -20.81 -13.01
N ASP A 250 1.66 -21.59 -13.83
CA ASP A 250 2.61 -22.57 -13.36
C ASP A 250 3.91 -21.90 -12.89
N LYS A 251 4.35 -22.12 -11.66
CA LYS A 251 5.57 -21.48 -11.10
C LYS A 251 6.85 -21.82 -11.87
N LYS A 252 6.92 -22.98 -12.51
CA LYS A 252 8.13 -23.42 -13.21
C LYS A 252 8.19 -22.86 -14.62
N THR A 253 7.06 -22.85 -15.34
CA THR A 253 7.00 -22.46 -16.74
C THR A 253 6.50 -21.04 -16.94
N LEU A 254 5.77 -20.48 -15.97
CA LEU A 254 5.00 -19.23 -16.01
C LEU A 254 3.87 -19.27 -17.05
N ASP A 255 3.55 -20.44 -17.59
CA ASP A 255 2.44 -20.59 -18.52
C ASP A 255 1.11 -20.46 -17.78
N THR A 256 0.15 -19.82 -18.43
CA THR A 256 -1.22 -19.75 -17.94
C THR A 256 -1.87 -21.14 -17.97
N LYS A 257 -2.27 -21.63 -16.82
CA LYS A 257 -2.99 -22.88 -16.68
C LYS A 257 -4.49 -22.72 -16.83
N ARG A 258 -5.03 -21.64 -16.25
CA ARG A 258 -6.46 -21.34 -16.29
C ARG A 258 -6.71 -19.89 -15.96
N LYS A 259 -7.84 -19.37 -16.43
CA LYS A 259 -8.38 -18.05 -16.09
C LYS A 259 -9.77 -18.26 -15.49
N ILE A 260 -10.11 -17.51 -14.44
CA ILE A 260 -11.42 -17.49 -13.82
C ILE A 260 -11.94 -16.07 -13.91
N VAL A 261 -12.94 -15.87 -14.72
CA VAL A 261 -13.57 -14.56 -14.92
C VAL A 261 -14.59 -14.36 -13.80
N MET A 262 -14.58 -13.21 -13.18
CA MET A 262 -15.57 -12.80 -12.19
C MET A 262 -16.88 -12.38 -12.87
N ASP A 263 -17.94 -12.28 -12.09
CA ASP A 263 -19.23 -11.80 -12.59
C ASP A 263 -19.13 -10.35 -13.09
N ASP A 264 -20.03 -9.98 -13.98
CA ASP A 264 -20.11 -8.62 -14.51
C ASP A 264 -20.21 -7.59 -13.37
N GLY A 265 -19.36 -6.58 -13.42
CA GLY A 265 -19.31 -5.51 -12.42
C GLY A 265 -18.51 -5.83 -11.15
N PHE A 266 -18.00 -7.06 -11.00
CA PHE A 266 -17.12 -7.40 -9.89
C PHE A 266 -15.70 -6.90 -10.17
N THR A 267 -15.29 -5.79 -9.56
CA THR A 267 -13.94 -5.26 -9.67
C THR A 267 -13.14 -5.68 -8.44
N ILE A 268 -12.11 -6.50 -8.63
CA ILE A 268 -11.27 -7.00 -7.54
C ILE A 268 -10.53 -5.84 -6.88
N TYR A 269 -10.70 -5.71 -5.58
CA TYR A 269 -9.93 -4.78 -4.74
C TYR A 269 -8.85 -5.52 -3.94
N LYS A 270 -9.20 -6.63 -3.28
CA LYS A 270 -8.32 -7.36 -2.38
C LYS A 270 -8.40 -8.86 -2.59
N THR A 271 -7.25 -9.54 -2.52
CA THR A 271 -7.17 -11.00 -2.49
C THR A 271 -6.46 -11.48 -1.23
N ASN A 272 -6.92 -12.57 -0.67
CA ASN A 272 -6.25 -13.24 0.45
C ASN A 272 -6.29 -14.75 0.26
N ILE A 273 -5.17 -15.40 0.56
CA ILE A 273 -5.07 -16.85 0.58
C ILE A 273 -4.77 -17.29 2.00
N ASP A 274 -5.71 -17.97 2.62
CA ASP A 274 -5.55 -18.56 3.95
C ASP A 274 -5.82 -20.05 3.90
N LYS A 275 -4.82 -20.86 4.28
CA LYS A 275 -4.85 -22.32 4.28
C LYS A 275 -5.40 -22.88 2.95
N ASP A 276 -6.68 -23.24 2.93
CA ASP A 276 -7.33 -23.91 1.80
C ASP A 276 -8.36 -23.01 1.08
N LYS A 277 -8.39 -21.72 1.43
CA LYS A 277 -9.40 -20.79 0.90
C LYS A 277 -8.74 -19.59 0.25
N VAL A 278 -9.34 -19.13 -0.84
CA VAL A 278 -9.06 -17.85 -1.47
C VAL A 278 -10.26 -16.96 -1.23
N THR A 279 -10.03 -15.81 -0.62
CA THR A 279 -11.08 -14.80 -0.38
C THR A 279 -10.76 -13.58 -1.23
N ILE A 280 -11.75 -13.08 -1.93
CA ILE A 280 -11.65 -11.90 -2.79
C ILE A 280 -12.71 -10.91 -2.34
N VAL A 281 -12.33 -9.64 -2.27
CA VAL A 281 -13.24 -8.53 -1.97
C VAL A 281 -13.23 -7.56 -3.14
N SER A 282 -14.42 -7.11 -3.57
CA SER A 282 -14.58 -6.10 -4.61
C SER A 282 -14.54 -4.68 -4.04
N TYR A 283 -14.38 -3.68 -4.92
CA TYR A 283 -14.53 -2.26 -4.56
C TYR A 283 -15.93 -1.91 -4.04
N GLU A 284 -16.93 -2.68 -4.43
CA GLU A 284 -18.33 -2.52 -4.01
C GLU A 284 -18.65 -3.28 -2.71
N GLY A 285 -17.65 -3.96 -2.14
CA GLY A 285 -17.77 -4.73 -0.90
C GLY A 285 -18.34 -6.14 -1.09
N ASP A 286 -18.44 -6.64 -2.32
CA ASP A 286 -18.80 -8.05 -2.54
C ASP A 286 -17.64 -8.95 -2.15
N VAL A 287 -17.93 -10.06 -1.47
CA VAL A 287 -16.95 -11.03 -0.99
C VAL A 287 -17.20 -12.37 -1.63
N LYS A 288 -16.23 -12.90 -2.34
CA LYS A 288 -16.26 -14.25 -2.88
C LYS A 288 -15.22 -15.12 -2.22
N LYS A 289 -15.64 -16.33 -1.83
CA LYS A 289 -14.75 -17.36 -1.31
C LYS A 289 -14.64 -18.51 -2.29
N PHE A 290 -13.42 -19.00 -2.46
CA PHE A 290 -13.10 -20.14 -3.29
C PHE A 290 -12.30 -21.17 -2.47
N ASN A 291 -12.42 -22.44 -2.82
CA ASN A 291 -11.47 -23.46 -2.36
C ASN A 291 -10.15 -23.37 -3.15
N ARG A 292 -9.19 -24.23 -2.83
CA ARG A 292 -7.89 -24.27 -3.54
C ARG A 292 -7.98 -24.66 -5.01
N ASP A 293 -9.04 -25.36 -5.40
CA ASP A 293 -9.32 -25.65 -6.80
C ASP A 293 -10.03 -24.50 -7.51
N LEU A 294 -10.20 -23.37 -6.80
CA LEU A 294 -10.89 -22.18 -7.25
C LEU A 294 -12.34 -22.43 -7.70
N LYS A 295 -13.01 -23.33 -7.01
CA LYS A 295 -14.47 -23.46 -7.07
C LYS A 295 -15.06 -22.52 -6.03
N GLU A 296 -16.01 -21.72 -6.44
CA GLU A 296 -16.71 -20.80 -5.54
C GLU A 296 -17.43 -21.60 -4.44
N ILE A 297 -17.24 -21.17 -3.18
CA ILE A 297 -17.85 -21.75 -1.99
C ILE A 297 -19.02 -20.89 -1.53
N SER A 298 -18.82 -19.56 -1.53
CA SER A 298 -19.83 -18.58 -1.13
C SER A 298 -19.60 -17.25 -1.79
N SER A 299 -20.69 -16.50 -1.94
CA SER A 299 -20.70 -15.10 -2.36
C SER A 299 -21.56 -14.31 -1.38
N GLU A 300 -21.05 -13.20 -0.88
CA GLU A 300 -21.66 -12.39 0.18
C GLU A 300 -21.37 -10.92 -0.07
N LYS A 301 -22.04 -10.03 0.68
CA LYS A 301 -21.79 -8.57 0.59
C LYS A 301 -21.55 -7.99 1.97
N ILE A 302 -20.46 -7.24 2.12
CA ILE A 302 -20.19 -6.43 3.30
C ILE A 302 -21.23 -5.31 3.33
N PRO A 303 -21.91 -5.07 4.46
CA PRO A 303 -22.85 -3.96 4.59
C PRO A 303 -22.08 -2.63 4.73
N LEU A 304 -21.51 -2.13 3.63
CA LEU A 304 -20.75 -0.86 3.65
C LEU A 304 -21.63 0.32 4.04
N ASN A 305 -22.94 0.23 3.76
CA ASN A 305 -23.94 1.25 4.13
C ASN A 305 -23.48 2.66 3.76
N LEU A 306 -22.97 2.85 2.55
CA LEU A 306 -22.54 4.15 2.06
C LEU A 306 -23.74 5.12 2.09
N LYS A 307 -23.58 6.23 2.81
CA LYS A 307 -24.68 7.18 3.10
C LYS A 307 -24.76 8.31 2.08
N SER A 308 -23.71 8.50 1.29
CA SER A 308 -23.62 9.51 0.24
C SER A 308 -22.67 9.05 -0.88
N GLU A 309 -22.70 9.76 -2.02
CA GLU A 309 -21.72 9.56 -3.10
C GLU A 309 -20.30 9.96 -2.71
N ASP A 310 -20.16 10.72 -1.62
CA ASP A 310 -18.86 11.15 -1.09
C ASP A 310 -18.19 10.10 -0.20
N GLU A 311 -18.90 9.01 0.12
CA GLU A 311 -18.35 7.91 0.89
C GLU A 311 -17.84 6.82 -0.06
N HIS A 312 -16.64 6.33 0.18
CA HIS A 312 -16.06 5.25 -0.60
C HIS A 312 -15.19 4.32 0.24
N LEU A 313 -14.99 3.13 -0.27
CA LEU A 313 -14.09 2.15 0.29
C LEU A 313 -12.64 2.58 0.03
N GLU A 314 -11.91 2.93 1.08
CA GLU A 314 -10.52 3.39 1.00
C GLU A 314 -9.53 2.23 1.13
N GLU A 315 -9.76 1.30 2.05
CA GLU A 315 -8.89 0.16 2.25
C GLU A 315 -9.64 -1.07 2.80
N VAL A 316 -9.12 -2.25 2.48
CA VAL A 316 -9.60 -3.54 3.00
C VAL A 316 -8.45 -4.35 3.55
N LYS A 317 -8.63 -4.88 4.75
CA LYS A 317 -7.76 -5.93 5.32
C LYS A 317 -8.58 -7.19 5.58
N ILE A 318 -8.00 -8.33 5.25
CA ILE A 318 -8.62 -9.64 5.51
C ILE A 318 -7.74 -10.37 6.52
N LEU A 319 -8.29 -10.68 7.68
CA LEU A 319 -7.57 -11.25 8.79
C LEU A 319 -8.46 -12.20 9.60
N ASP A 320 -8.00 -13.44 9.81
CA ASP A 320 -8.66 -14.44 10.67
C ASP A 320 -10.17 -14.63 10.37
N GLY A 321 -10.51 -14.70 9.06
CA GLY A 321 -11.90 -14.90 8.61
C GLY A 321 -12.80 -13.67 8.69
N LYS A 322 -12.22 -12.50 9.00
CA LYS A 322 -12.91 -11.21 9.02
C LYS A 322 -12.40 -10.29 7.93
N VAL A 323 -13.27 -9.43 7.46
CA VAL A 323 -12.94 -8.29 6.60
C VAL A 323 -13.05 -7.02 7.42
N PHE A 324 -12.04 -6.18 7.34
CA PHE A 324 -12.00 -4.85 7.91
C PHE A 324 -11.97 -3.86 6.75
N ALA A 325 -13.08 -3.16 6.55
CA ALA A 325 -13.22 -2.19 5.47
C ALA A 325 -13.14 -0.78 6.05
N LEU A 326 -12.18 0.00 5.60
CA LEU A 326 -12.09 1.44 5.89
C LEU A 326 -12.94 2.19 4.89
N VAL A 327 -14.00 2.82 5.39
CA VAL A 327 -14.84 3.72 4.59
C VAL A 327 -14.48 5.15 4.93
N LYS A 328 -14.06 5.90 3.94
CA LYS A 328 -13.70 7.31 4.02
C LYS A 328 -14.90 8.18 3.69
N MET A 329 -14.99 9.33 4.33
CA MET A 329 -15.91 10.41 4.03
C MET A 329 -15.11 11.58 3.44
N SER A 330 -15.63 12.23 2.41
CA SER A 330 -14.97 13.40 1.81
C SER A 330 -14.96 14.59 2.77
N ASP A 331 -16.03 14.75 3.53
CA ASP A 331 -16.17 15.82 4.50
C ASP A 331 -16.42 15.27 5.90
N ARG A 332 -15.92 15.97 6.89
CA ARG A 332 -16.19 15.70 8.30
C ARG A 332 -17.66 15.97 8.62
N ASP A 333 -18.32 15.05 9.31
CA ASP A 333 -19.67 15.28 9.79
C ASP A 333 -19.70 16.24 11.00
N LYS A 334 -20.92 16.60 11.44
CA LYS A 334 -21.16 17.49 12.61
C LYS A 334 -20.63 16.94 13.93
N ASP A 335 -20.38 15.63 14.02
CA ASP A 335 -19.88 14.95 15.20
C ASP A 335 -18.36 14.73 15.16
N GLY A 336 -17.69 15.25 14.08
CA GLY A 336 -16.26 15.14 13.85
C GLY A 336 -15.83 13.79 13.26
N ILE A 337 -16.78 12.99 12.76
CA ILE A 337 -16.51 11.72 12.11
C ILE A 337 -16.01 12.00 10.70
N ILE A 338 -14.89 11.37 10.32
CA ILE A 338 -14.25 11.48 9.01
C ILE A 338 -14.27 10.16 8.25
N GLY A 339 -14.70 9.10 8.91
CA GLY A 339 -14.85 7.78 8.32
C GLY A 339 -15.14 6.72 9.36
N ARG A 340 -15.19 5.48 8.93
CA ARG A 340 -15.49 4.35 9.78
C ARG A 340 -14.80 3.07 9.34
N ILE A 341 -14.56 2.18 10.28
CA ILE A 341 -14.14 0.82 10.02
C ILE A 341 -15.36 -0.09 10.14
N ILE A 342 -15.59 -0.93 9.14
CA ILE A 342 -16.59 -1.99 9.18
C ILE A 342 -15.85 -3.30 9.40
N GLU A 343 -16.00 -3.89 10.57
CA GLU A 343 -15.57 -5.25 10.86
C GLU A 343 -16.67 -6.21 10.47
N TYR A 344 -16.44 -7.07 9.49
CA TYR A 344 -17.40 -8.06 8.99
C TYR A 344 -16.84 -9.47 9.16
N ASN A 345 -17.54 -10.31 9.91
CA ASN A 345 -17.19 -11.73 10.04
C ASN A 345 -17.84 -12.53 8.91
N ILE A 346 -17.01 -13.09 8.05
CA ILE A 346 -17.47 -13.80 6.85
C ILE A 346 -18.25 -15.10 7.19
N GLU A 347 -18.00 -15.72 8.35
CA GLU A 347 -18.65 -16.98 8.72
C GLU A 347 -19.99 -16.75 9.43
N SER A 348 -20.00 -15.87 10.44
CA SER A 348 -21.23 -15.55 11.21
C SER A 348 -22.09 -14.50 10.52
N LYS A 349 -21.57 -13.75 9.55
CA LYS A 349 -22.22 -12.61 8.88
C LYS A 349 -22.51 -11.41 9.78
N ASP A 350 -21.93 -11.41 10.97
CA ASP A 350 -22.04 -10.30 11.88
C ASP A 350 -21.18 -9.13 11.40
N SER A 351 -21.68 -7.93 11.57
CA SER A 351 -20.95 -6.69 11.29
C SER A 351 -20.94 -5.76 12.49
N LYS A 352 -19.84 -5.06 12.66
CA LYS A 352 -19.67 -3.99 13.65
C LYS A 352 -19.14 -2.76 12.92
N GLU A 353 -19.76 -1.61 13.14
CA GLU A 353 -19.30 -0.31 12.64
C GLU A 353 -18.57 0.44 13.76
N ILE A 354 -17.41 0.99 13.45
CA ILE A 354 -16.53 1.71 14.36
C ILE A 354 -16.24 3.08 13.74
N SER A 355 -16.80 4.14 14.30
CA SER A 355 -16.62 5.50 13.80
C SER A 355 -15.24 6.05 14.17
N LEU A 356 -14.58 6.70 13.22
CA LEU A 356 -13.30 7.34 13.42
C LEU A 356 -13.46 8.86 13.42
N LYS A 357 -12.90 9.52 14.46
CA LYS A 357 -12.91 10.96 14.62
C LYS A 357 -11.51 11.54 14.45
N SER A 358 -11.43 12.70 13.83
CA SER A 358 -10.20 13.48 13.74
C SER A 358 -10.49 14.97 13.89
N ASP A 359 -9.59 15.67 14.56
CA ASP A 359 -9.62 17.15 14.65
C ASP A 359 -8.90 17.79 13.46
N ARG A 360 -8.28 16.99 12.59
CA ARG A 360 -7.53 17.46 11.43
C ARG A 360 -8.28 17.15 10.14
N ASP A 361 -8.17 18.06 9.18
CA ASP A 361 -8.69 17.88 7.82
C ASP A 361 -7.68 17.08 6.95
N TRP A 362 -7.23 15.95 7.45
CA TRP A 362 -6.33 15.05 6.77
C TRP A 362 -7.08 13.81 6.32
N GLU A 363 -6.69 13.31 5.17
CA GLU A 363 -7.31 12.13 4.61
C GLU A 363 -6.78 10.86 5.25
N MET A 364 -7.65 9.90 5.47
CA MET A 364 -7.25 8.54 5.83
C MET A 364 -6.64 7.86 4.58
N THR A 365 -5.45 7.32 4.69
CA THR A 365 -4.72 6.73 3.56
C THR A 365 -4.30 5.29 3.80
N SER A 366 -4.38 4.79 5.02
CA SER A 366 -4.04 3.39 5.31
C SER A 366 -4.69 2.91 6.59
N LEU A 367 -5.05 1.63 6.60
CA LEU A 367 -5.58 0.89 7.74
C LEU A 367 -4.71 -0.34 7.98
N GLU A 368 -4.28 -0.53 9.22
CA GLU A 368 -3.70 -1.79 9.65
C GLU A 368 -4.44 -2.37 10.85
N VAL A 369 -4.61 -3.68 10.87
CA VAL A 369 -5.27 -4.40 11.95
C VAL A 369 -4.22 -5.06 12.83
N MET A 370 -4.19 -4.70 14.10
CA MET A 370 -3.28 -5.28 15.08
C MET A 370 -3.74 -6.68 15.48
N LYS A 371 -2.81 -7.60 15.58
CA LYS A 371 -3.05 -8.97 16.11
C LYS A 371 -2.72 -9.02 17.58
#